data_89bc79aed98416a4e2aae16919ef0fd6
#
_entry.id   89bc79aed98416a4e2aae16919ef0fd6
#
_cell.length_a   1.000
_cell.length_b   1.000
_cell.length_c   1.000
_cell.angle_alpha   90.00
_cell.angle_beta   90.00
_cell.angle_gamma   90.00
#
_symmetry.space_group_name_H-M   'P 1'
#
loop_
_entity.id
_entity.type
_entity.pdbx_description
1 polymer ?
#
loop_
_entity_poly.entity_id
_entity_poly.type
_entity_poly.pdbx_seq_one_letter_code
_entity_poly.pdbx_strand_id
1 'polypeptide(L)'
;MSDWFVAEENRISSPNKSARKHKIKMIVLHTTICPRETPDNYDRVRRWLLNKNASGSTHFVILRDGRVLQGVPCDETAWHAGESTWVTVDGTKINKCNHWAIGIDFDSVGPVTRKGDKMYDCYGSPFSGPTAMHGKKEYECYTIEQLASAAKLIPVLLDAYGIDPADVVGHCDVSPGRKEDPAYFPWWMLRDMLTAEHRVDDLSWLKEYDG
;
A
#
# COMPACT_ATOMS: atom_id res chain seq x y z
N MET A 1 -9.69 9.44 20.95
CA MET A 1 -10.18 9.91 19.62
C MET A 1 -9.58 8.97 18.59
N SER A 2 -10.33 8.55 17.57
CA SER A 2 -9.82 7.63 16.54
C SER A 2 -8.77 8.31 15.65
N ASP A 3 -7.68 7.61 15.33
CA ASP A 3 -6.54 8.14 14.57
C ASP A 3 -6.83 8.14 13.06
N TRP A 4 -7.55 9.17 12.60
CA TRP A 4 -7.83 9.43 11.20
C TRP A 4 -6.87 10.50 10.65
N PHE A 5 -6.15 10.17 9.57
CA PHE A 5 -5.16 11.01 8.91
C PHE A 5 -5.66 11.64 7.62
N VAL A 6 -6.87 11.32 7.19
CA VAL A 6 -7.50 11.86 5.98
C VAL A 6 -8.76 12.66 6.33
N ALA A 7 -9.17 13.55 5.44
CA ALA A 7 -10.42 14.29 5.53
C ALA A 7 -11.63 13.33 5.61
N GLU A 8 -12.74 13.79 6.20
CA GLU A 8 -13.90 12.96 6.53
C GLU A 8 -14.47 12.23 5.31
N GLU A 9 -14.54 12.89 4.16
CA GLU A 9 -15.02 12.32 2.89
C GLU A 9 -14.21 11.13 2.38
N ASN A 10 -12.96 10.98 2.83
CA ASN A 10 -12.05 9.89 2.47
C ASN A 10 -12.01 8.77 3.53
N ARG A 11 -12.82 8.85 4.58
CA ARG A 11 -12.92 7.82 5.63
C ARG A 11 -14.00 6.82 5.27
N ILE A 12 -13.63 5.54 5.21
CA ILE A 12 -14.56 4.47 4.77
C ILE A 12 -15.10 3.66 5.95
N SER A 13 -14.40 3.59 7.06
CA SER A 13 -14.77 2.83 8.28
C SER A 13 -15.11 1.36 8.02
N SER A 14 -14.09 0.59 7.62
CA SER A 14 -14.23 -0.85 7.39
C SER A 14 -14.73 -1.59 8.63
N PRO A 15 -15.66 -2.55 8.50
CA PRO A 15 -16.09 -3.41 9.60
C PRO A 15 -15.06 -4.48 9.97
N ASN A 16 -14.09 -4.77 9.08
CA ASN A 16 -13.09 -5.83 9.24
C ASN A 16 -11.87 -5.28 10.00
N LYS A 17 -12.01 -5.13 11.31
CA LYS A 17 -10.99 -4.59 12.19
C LYS A 17 -11.10 -5.17 13.59
N SER A 18 -10.10 -4.98 14.40
CA SER A 18 -10.08 -5.40 15.79
C SER A 18 -9.30 -4.42 16.67
N ALA A 19 -9.46 -4.51 17.98
CA ALA A 19 -8.69 -3.69 18.91
C ALA A 19 -7.19 -3.90 18.70
N ARG A 20 -6.42 -2.81 18.65
CA ARG A 20 -4.96 -2.87 18.57
C ARG A 20 -4.37 -3.34 19.88
N LYS A 21 -3.43 -4.28 19.80
CA LYS A 21 -2.81 -4.91 21.00
C LYS A 21 -1.44 -4.35 21.32
N HIS A 22 -0.77 -3.75 20.33
CA HIS A 22 0.61 -3.32 20.46
C HIS A 22 0.80 -1.92 19.89
N LYS A 23 1.87 -1.23 20.31
CA LYS A 23 2.30 0.00 19.67
C LYS A 23 2.63 -0.26 18.21
N ILE A 24 2.33 0.70 17.35
CA ILE A 24 2.72 0.66 15.95
C ILE A 24 4.23 0.80 15.87
N LYS A 25 4.90 -0.07 15.12
CA LYS A 25 6.35 -0.13 14.97
C LYS A 25 6.81 -0.24 13.52
N MET A 26 5.88 -0.43 12.58
CA MET A 26 6.23 -0.64 11.19
C MET A 26 5.10 -0.26 10.25
N ILE A 27 5.43 -0.08 8.98
CA ILE A 27 4.48 0.07 7.87
C ILE A 27 4.70 -1.09 6.90
N VAL A 28 3.61 -1.73 6.47
CA VAL A 28 3.64 -2.78 5.45
C VAL A 28 2.93 -2.28 4.20
N LEU A 29 3.65 -2.25 3.08
CA LEU A 29 3.12 -1.85 1.78
C LEU A 29 2.55 -3.06 1.04
N HIS A 30 1.41 -2.86 0.39
CA HIS A 30 0.64 -3.87 -0.32
C HIS A 30 0.18 -3.38 -1.69
N THR A 31 -0.41 -4.31 -2.44
CA THR A 31 -1.14 -4.05 -3.68
C THR A 31 -2.53 -4.66 -3.56
N THR A 32 -3.58 -3.91 -3.89
CA THR A 32 -4.98 -4.38 -3.75
C THR A 32 -5.30 -5.60 -4.62
N ILE A 33 -4.69 -5.70 -5.81
CA ILE A 33 -4.98 -6.70 -6.84
C ILE A 33 -6.49 -6.83 -7.05
N CYS A 34 -7.09 -5.79 -7.62
CA CYS A 34 -8.51 -5.78 -7.92
C CYS A 34 -8.79 -5.35 -9.37
N PRO A 35 -9.88 -5.87 -9.99
CA PRO A 35 -10.24 -5.47 -11.35
C PRO A 35 -10.47 -3.96 -11.40
N ARG A 36 -10.06 -3.32 -12.50
CA ARG A 36 -10.34 -1.93 -12.73
C ARG A 36 -11.72 -1.76 -13.35
N GLU A 37 -12.62 -1.09 -12.64
CA GLU A 37 -13.97 -0.78 -13.11
C GLU A 37 -14.07 0.64 -13.66
N THR A 38 -13.30 1.57 -13.08
CA THR A 38 -13.21 2.98 -13.50
C THR A 38 -11.76 3.43 -13.47
N PRO A 39 -11.38 4.54 -14.10
CA PRO A 39 -10.00 5.03 -14.08
C PRO A 39 -9.44 5.23 -12.67
N ASP A 40 -10.26 5.73 -11.74
CA ASP A 40 -9.87 5.99 -10.35
C ASP A 40 -10.16 4.81 -9.39
N ASN A 41 -10.96 3.85 -9.83
CA ASN A 41 -11.34 2.64 -9.09
C ASN A 41 -11.95 2.88 -7.69
N TYR A 42 -12.38 4.11 -7.39
CA TYR A 42 -12.86 4.52 -6.07
C TYR A 42 -14.00 3.62 -5.54
N ASP A 43 -15.05 3.47 -6.34
CA ASP A 43 -16.23 2.70 -5.91
C ASP A 43 -15.92 1.23 -5.68
N ARG A 44 -15.01 0.65 -6.47
CA ARG A 44 -14.56 -0.73 -6.30
C ARG A 44 -13.83 -0.92 -4.98
N VAL A 45 -12.86 -0.06 -4.70
CA VAL A 45 -12.09 -0.08 -3.45
C VAL A 45 -13.00 0.18 -2.25
N ARG A 46 -13.90 1.15 -2.35
CA ARG A 46 -14.88 1.45 -1.31
C ARG A 46 -15.78 0.25 -1.00
N ARG A 47 -16.32 -0.43 -2.03
CA ARG A 47 -17.14 -1.64 -1.84
C ARG A 47 -16.36 -2.76 -1.15
N TRP A 48 -15.08 -2.95 -1.51
CA TRP A 48 -14.22 -3.93 -0.84
C TRP A 48 -14.02 -3.59 0.64
N LEU A 49 -13.65 -2.36 0.97
CA LEU A 49 -13.42 -1.94 2.35
C LEU A 49 -14.68 -2.06 3.22
N LEU A 50 -15.87 -1.82 2.66
CA LEU A 50 -17.16 -1.92 3.37
C LEU A 50 -17.72 -3.36 3.42
N ASN A 51 -17.14 -4.30 2.70
CA ASN A 51 -17.65 -5.67 2.64
C ASN A 51 -17.31 -6.44 3.92
N LYS A 52 -18.29 -6.63 4.79
CA LYS A 52 -18.14 -7.40 6.04
C LYS A 52 -17.70 -8.84 5.86
N ASN A 53 -17.86 -9.41 4.67
CA ASN A 53 -17.44 -10.76 4.33
C ASN A 53 -16.05 -10.81 3.68
N ALA A 54 -15.35 -9.67 3.49
CA ALA A 54 -13.98 -9.67 3.02
C ALA A 54 -13.06 -10.28 4.07
N SER A 55 -12.10 -11.07 3.63
CA SER A 55 -11.12 -11.73 4.50
C SER A 55 -10.01 -10.79 5.01
N GLY A 56 -9.98 -9.55 4.50
CA GLY A 56 -8.95 -8.56 4.83
C GLY A 56 -9.48 -7.13 4.81
N SER A 57 -8.66 -6.25 5.34
CA SER A 57 -8.83 -4.79 5.33
C SER A 57 -7.46 -4.14 5.39
N THR A 58 -7.40 -2.83 5.19
CA THR A 58 -6.16 -2.06 5.32
C THR A 58 -6.44 -0.73 5.99
N HIS A 59 -5.38 -0.08 6.50
CA HIS A 59 -5.52 1.26 7.06
C HIS A 59 -5.69 2.28 5.95
N PHE A 60 -4.85 2.22 4.91
CA PHE A 60 -4.90 3.17 3.80
C PHE A 60 -4.94 2.45 2.45
N VAL A 61 -5.63 3.06 1.49
CA VAL A 61 -5.52 2.74 0.06
C VAL A 61 -5.18 4.01 -0.70
N ILE A 62 -4.13 3.95 -1.50
CA ILE A 62 -3.75 5.03 -2.41
C ILE A 62 -4.27 4.67 -3.80
N LEU A 63 -5.28 5.42 -4.26
CA LEU A 63 -5.89 5.22 -5.57
C LEU A 63 -4.95 5.68 -6.69
N ARG A 64 -5.24 5.27 -7.93
CA ARG A 64 -4.42 5.60 -9.11
C ARG A 64 -4.27 7.10 -9.38
N ASP A 65 -5.25 7.90 -8.98
CA ASP A 65 -5.24 9.37 -9.09
C ASP A 65 -4.55 10.06 -7.89
N GLY A 66 -3.97 9.28 -6.98
CA GLY A 66 -3.28 9.77 -5.79
C GLY A 66 -4.19 10.05 -4.59
N ARG A 67 -5.52 9.94 -4.71
CA ARG A 67 -6.38 10.06 -3.52
C ARG A 67 -6.06 8.99 -2.51
N VAL A 68 -6.02 9.38 -1.24
CA VAL A 68 -5.78 8.47 -0.11
C VAL A 68 -7.09 8.23 0.61
N LEU A 69 -7.54 6.98 0.63
CA LEU A 69 -8.67 6.53 1.43
C LEU A 69 -8.16 5.89 2.72
N GLN A 70 -8.85 6.12 3.83
CA GLN A 70 -8.54 5.43 5.08
C GLN A 70 -9.70 4.49 5.44
N GLY A 71 -9.40 3.18 5.44
CA GLY A 71 -10.38 2.11 5.71
C GLY A 71 -10.50 1.79 7.19
N VAL A 72 -9.38 1.84 7.94
CA VAL A 72 -9.33 1.55 9.37
C VAL A 72 -8.53 2.66 10.07
N PRO A 73 -8.99 3.24 11.19
CA PRO A 73 -8.20 4.19 11.95
C PRO A 73 -6.97 3.50 12.56
N CYS A 74 -5.87 4.25 12.72
CA CYS A 74 -4.59 3.63 13.10
C CYS A 74 -4.55 3.13 14.55
N ASP A 75 -5.43 3.61 15.42
CA ASP A 75 -5.60 3.09 16.79
C ASP A 75 -6.31 1.71 16.84
N GLU A 76 -6.80 1.21 15.70
CA GLU A 76 -7.34 -0.13 15.53
C GLU A 76 -6.42 -0.99 14.64
N THR A 77 -6.66 -2.29 14.60
CA THR A 77 -5.90 -3.25 13.79
C THR A 77 -6.67 -3.58 12.51
N ALA A 78 -6.10 -3.26 11.35
CA ALA A 78 -6.56 -3.78 10.07
C ALA A 78 -6.02 -5.21 9.82
N TRP A 79 -6.71 -5.98 8.96
CA TRP A 79 -6.34 -7.36 8.66
C TRP A 79 -5.69 -7.45 7.27
N HIS A 80 -4.40 -7.10 7.18
CA HIS A 80 -3.69 -6.93 5.89
C HIS A 80 -2.52 -7.90 5.67
N ALA A 81 -1.76 -8.26 6.72
CA ALA A 81 -0.51 -9.01 6.56
C ALA A 81 -0.65 -10.54 6.77
N GLY A 82 -1.74 -10.99 7.43
CA GLY A 82 -1.98 -12.43 7.71
C GLY A 82 -0.84 -13.07 8.51
N GLU A 83 -0.44 -14.28 8.12
CA GLU A 83 0.73 -14.96 8.68
C GLU A 83 1.99 -14.24 8.21
N SER A 84 2.68 -13.61 9.15
CA SER A 84 3.78 -12.68 8.86
C SER A 84 4.71 -12.52 10.06
N THR A 85 5.99 -12.28 9.79
CA THR A 85 7.01 -12.07 10.82
C THR A 85 7.95 -10.95 10.40
N TRP A 86 8.48 -10.21 11.38
CA TRP A 86 9.48 -9.18 11.15
C TRP A 86 10.39 -9.03 12.38
N VAL A 87 11.60 -8.54 12.19
CA VAL A 87 12.46 -8.05 13.27
C VAL A 87 12.74 -6.59 12.97
N THR A 88 12.22 -5.69 13.79
CA THR A 88 12.41 -4.25 13.64
C THR A 88 13.84 -3.83 13.92
N VAL A 89 14.20 -2.60 13.49
CA VAL A 89 15.54 -2.02 13.71
C VAL A 89 15.93 -2.02 15.19
N ASP A 90 14.97 -1.80 16.09
CA ASP A 90 15.20 -1.85 17.55
C ASP A 90 15.30 -3.28 18.13
N GLY A 91 15.27 -4.30 17.27
CA GLY A 91 15.39 -5.72 17.67
C GLY A 91 14.09 -6.36 18.16
N THR A 92 12.93 -5.68 18.08
CA THR A 92 11.64 -6.27 18.45
C THR A 92 11.26 -7.38 17.46
N LYS A 93 11.07 -8.60 17.97
CA LYS A 93 10.59 -9.74 17.18
C LYS A 93 9.07 -9.71 17.08
N ILE A 94 8.56 -9.53 15.88
CA ILE A 94 7.14 -9.42 15.59
C ILE A 94 6.65 -10.71 14.93
N ASN A 95 5.54 -11.24 15.44
CA ASN A 95 4.73 -12.28 14.82
C ASN A 95 3.32 -11.71 14.59
N LYS A 96 2.70 -12.03 13.46
CA LYS A 96 1.37 -11.49 13.06
C LYS A 96 1.39 -9.97 13.00
N CYS A 97 2.07 -9.44 12.00
CA CYS A 97 2.36 -8.01 11.83
C CYS A 97 1.13 -7.09 11.91
N ASN A 98 -0.10 -7.59 11.62
CA ASN A 98 -1.33 -6.79 11.71
C ASN A 98 -1.43 -5.92 12.98
N HIS A 99 -1.06 -6.49 14.15
CA HIS A 99 -1.18 -5.78 15.42
C HIS A 99 -0.08 -4.75 15.69
N TRP A 100 0.97 -4.74 14.87
CA TRP A 100 2.16 -3.90 15.03
C TRP A 100 2.34 -2.93 13.87
N ALA A 101 1.58 -3.12 12.79
CA ALA A 101 1.78 -2.42 11.53
C ALA A 101 0.61 -1.52 11.15
N ILE A 102 0.93 -0.52 10.34
CA ILE A 102 -0.01 0.17 9.47
C ILE A 102 0.10 -0.48 8.08
N GLY A 103 -1.02 -0.93 7.49
CA GLY A 103 -1.07 -1.40 6.12
C GLY A 103 -1.40 -0.27 5.16
N ILE A 104 -0.66 -0.15 4.07
CA ILE A 104 -0.92 0.79 2.98
C ILE A 104 -0.98 0.00 1.68
N ASP A 105 -2.14 -0.02 1.04
CA ASP A 105 -2.35 -0.65 -0.25
C ASP A 105 -2.28 0.37 -1.38
N PHE A 106 -1.59 0.02 -2.45
CA PHE A 106 -1.66 0.74 -3.71
C PHE A 106 -2.70 0.09 -4.61
N ASP A 107 -3.66 0.87 -5.13
CA ASP A 107 -4.64 0.33 -6.08
C ASP A 107 -3.96 -0.09 -7.37
N SER A 108 -4.12 -1.36 -7.75
CA SER A 108 -3.55 -1.95 -8.96
C SER A 108 -4.31 -3.21 -9.36
N VAL A 109 -4.27 -3.54 -10.65
CA VAL A 109 -4.75 -4.83 -11.14
C VAL A 109 -3.76 -5.98 -10.83
N GLY A 110 -2.57 -5.65 -10.36
CA GLY A 110 -1.53 -6.64 -10.02
C GLY A 110 -0.84 -7.23 -11.26
N PRO A 111 -0.69 -8.57 -11.31
CA PRO A 111 -0.02 -9.23 -12.44
C PRO A 111 -0.85 -9.15 -13.71
N VAL A 112 -0.14 -8.97 -14.85
CA VAL A 112 -0.69 -8.86 -16.19
C VAL A 112 -0.18 -10.03 -17.06
N THR A 113 -1.03 -10.55 -17.91
CA THR A 113 -0.69 -11.63 -18.85
C THR A 113 -0.80 -11.14 -20.28
N ARG A 114 0.20 -11.41 -21.12
CA ARG A 114 0.18 -11.15 -22.56
C ARG A 114 -0.38 -12.34 -23.33
N LYS A 115 -1.27 -12.09 -24.29
CA LYS A 115 -1.77 -13.04 -25.30
C LYS A 115 -1.68 -12.38 -26.66
N GLY A 116 -0.62 -12.64 -27.42
CA GLY A 116 -0.25 -11.89 -28.61
C GLY A 116 0.01 -10.43 -28.25
N ASP A 117 -0.59 -9.49 -28.99
CA ASP A 117 -0.44 -8.04 -28.76
C ASP A 117 -1.37 -7.47 -27.69
N LYS A 118 -2.18 -8.31 -27.04
CA LYS A 118 -3.14 -7.88 -26.02
C LYS A 118 -2.68 -8.25 -24.62
N MET A 119 -2.95 -7.36 -23.67
CA MET A 119 -2.72 -7.61 -22.24
C MET A 119 -4.04 -7.80 -21.50
N TYR A 120 -3.98 -8.61 -20.46
CA TYR A 120 -5.13 -8.93 -19.60
C TYR A 120 -4.69 -8.92 -18.14
N ASP A 121 -5.54 -8.41 -17.25
CA ASP A 121 -5.35 -8.53 -15.81
C ASP A 121 -5.56 -9.99 -15.34
N CYS A 122 -5.32 -10.24 -14.07
CA CYS A 122 -5.48 -11.59 -13.49
C CYS A 122 -6.94 -12.07 -13.42
N TYR A 123 -7.91 -11.20 -13.70
CA TYR A 123 -9.34 -11.52 -13.80
C TYR A 123 -9.79 -11.77 -15.25
N GLY A 124 -8.87 -11.62 -16.22
CA GLY A 124 -9.15 -11.82 -17.63
C GLY A 124 -9.74 -10.60 -18.33
N SER A 125 -9.78 -9.46 -17.68
CA SER A 125 -10.22 -8.19 -18.30
C SER A 125 -9.11 -7.59 -19.15
N PRO A 126 -9.42 -6.96 -20.30
CA PRO A 126 -8.43 -6.27 -21.11
C PRO A 126 -7.71 -5.19 -20.31
N PHE A 127 -6.39 -5.12 -20.46
CA PHE A 127 -5.53 -4.15 -19.80
C PHE A 127 -4.70 -3.35 -20.84
N SER A 128 -4.50 -2.05 -20.60
CA SER A 128 -3.77 -1.14 -21.50
C SER A 128 -3.01 -0.07 -20.71
N GLY A 129 -2.40 -0.45 -19.58
CA GLY A 129 -1.56 0.46 -18.80
C GLY A 129 -0.07 0.16 -18.97
N PRO A 130 0.82 1.00 -18.42
CA PRO A 130 2.24 0.70 -18.33
C PRO A 130 2.48 -0.49 -17.41
N THR A 131 3.44 -1.32 -17.79
CA THR A 131 3.80 -2.55 -17.07
C THR A 131 5.30 -2.67 -16.91
N ALA A 132 5.73 -3.42 -15.90
CA ALA A 132 7.12 -3.75 -15.68
C ALA A 132 7.29 -5.22 -15.22
N MET A 133 8.48 -5.77 -15.50
CA MET A 133 8.82 -7.12 -15.07
C MET A 133 9.26 -7.15 -13.61
N HIS A 134 8.66 -8.06 -12.83
CA HIS A 134 9.15 -8.43 -11.50
C HIS A 134 9.37 -9.94 -11.46
N GLY A 135 10.65 -10.35 -11.43
CA GLY A 135 11.00 -11.75 -11.64
C GLY A 135 10.57 -12.25 -13.01
N LYS A 136 9.68 -13.25 -13.04
CA LYS A 136 9.16 -13.86 -14.30
C LYS A 136 7.75 -13.37 -14.67
N LYS A 137 7.17 -12.46 -13.90
CA LYS A 137 5.81 -11.95 -14.10
C LYS A 137 5.85 -10.46 -14.47
N GLU A 138 4.90 -10.05 -15.28
CA GLU A 138 4.66 -8.67 -15.64
C GLU A 138 3.57 -8.09 -14.72
N TYR A 139 3.77 -6.87 -14.20
CA TYR A 139 2.85 -6.21 -13.30
C TYR A 139 2.52 -4.81 -13.80
N GLU A 140 1.33 -4.32 -13.46
CA GLU A 140 0.98 -2.92 -13.65
C GLU A 140 1.93 -2.02 -12.84
N CYS A 141 2.42 -0.93 -13.48
CA CYS A 141 3.23 0.08 -12.80
C CYS A 141 2.38 0.97 -11.88
N TYR A 142 2.98 1.44 -10.80
CA TYR A 142 2.40 2.49 -9.96
C TYR A 142 2.39 3.82 -10.71
N THR A 143 1.38 4.67 -10.46
CA THR A 143 1.34 6.02 -11.04
C THR A 143 2.22 6.97 -10.24
N ILE A 144 2.60 8.08 -10.88
CA ILE A 144 3.34 9.16 -10.22
C ILE A 144 2.52 9.76 -9.07
N GLU A 145 1.20 9.87 -9.26
CA GLU A 145 0.27 10.37 -8.26
C GLU A 145 0.23 9.47 -7.01
N GLN A 146 0.24 8.13 -7.22
CA GLN A 146 0.32 7.19 -6.11
C GLN A 146 1.62 7.34 -5.33
N LEU A 147 2.74 7.44 -6.02
CA LEU A 147 4.06 7.58 -5.41
C LEU A 147 4.20 8.93 -4.69
N ALA A 148 3.69 10.02 -5.28
CA ALA A 148 3.64 11.33 -4.66
C ALA A 148 2.80 11.35 -3.37
N SER A 149 1.68 10.64 -3.35
CA SER A 149 0.84 10.53 -2.16
C SER A 149 1.48 9.67 -1.08
N ALA A 150 2.16 8.59 -1.45
CA ALA A 150 2.94 7.78 -0.51
C ALA A 150 4.07 8.61 0.13
N ALA A 151 4.76 9.43 -0.68
CA ALA A 151 5.82 10.34 -0.25
C ALA A 151 5.36 11.36 0.81
N LYS A 152 4.09 11.75 0.78
CA LYS A 152 3.49 12.66 1.77
C LYS A 152 2.96 11.91 2.99
N LEU A 153 2.30 10.78 2.78
CA LEU A 153 1.64 10.03 3.86
C LEU A 153 2.65 9.32 4.76
N ILE A 154 3.63 8.63 4.18
CA ILE A 154 4.56 7.78 4.96
C ILE A 154 5.36 8.60 5.98
N PRO A 155 6.01 9.73 5.65
CA PRO A 155 6.74 10.53 6.63
C PRO A 155 5.87 11.00 7.80
N VAL A 156 4.62 11.39 7.55
CA VAL A 156 3.66 11.78 8.60
C VAL A 156 3.39 10.63 9.56
N LEU A 157 3.24 9.40 9.06
CA LEU A 157 3.03 8.22 9.88
C LEU A 157 4.29 7.82 10.65
N LEU A 158 5.48 7.92 10.02
CA LEU A 158 6.76 7.66 10.69
C LEU A 158 6.93 8.61 11.90
N ASP A 159 6.68 9.89 11.72
CA ASP A 159 6.79 10.90 12.77
C ASP A 159 5.75 10.69 13.88
N ALA A 160 4.49 10.47 13.50
CA ALA A 160 3.38 10.29 14.45
C ALA A 160 3.56 9.08 15.39
N TYR A 161 4.20 8.01 14.90
CA TYR A 161 4.35 6.77 15.67
C TYR A 161 5.80 6.43 16.05
N GLY A 162 6.77 7.25 15.67
CA GLY A 162 8.19 7.03 15.93
C GLY A 162 8.70 5.75 15.25
N ILE A 163 8.30 5.51 14.00
CA ILE A 163 8.70 4.33 13.22
C ILE A 163 10.03 4.64 12.52
N ASP A 164 10.99 3.70 12.61
CA ASP A 164 12.22 3.80 11.83
C ASP A 164 11.92 3.64 10.33
N PRO A 165 12.46 4.49 9.44
CA PRO A 165 12.26 4.35 8.00
C PRO A 165 12.61 2.97 7.42
N ALA A 166 13.56 2.24 8.03
CA ALA A 166 13.92 0.88 7.62
C ALA A 166 12.85 -0.17 8.00
N ASP A 167 11.88 0.18 8.86
CA ASP A 167 10.70 -0.65 9.18
C ASP A 167 9.49 -0.34 8.27
N VAL A 168 9.70 0.38 7.17
CA VAL A 168 8.79 0.44 6.02
C VAL A 168 9.17 -0.66 5.05
N VAL A 169 8.32 -1.68 4.94
CA VAL A 169 8.63 -2.95 4.26
C VAL A 169 7.49 -3.40 3.36
N GLY A 170 7.77 -4.33 2.46
CA GLY A 170 6.74 -4.96 1.63
C GLY A 170 6.06 -6.15 2.32
N HIS A 171 4.89 -6.53 1.83
CA HIS A 171 4.24 -7.76 2.25
C HIS A 171 5.11 -8.99 1.94
N CYS A 172 5.86 -8.96 0.83
CA CYS A 172 6.83 -9.99 0.47
C CYS A 172 7.96 -10.15 1.52
N ASP A 173 8.36 -9.07 2.19
CA ASP A 173 9.43 -9.11 3.19
C ASP A 173 8.96 -9.76 4.49
N VAL A 174 7.72 -9.48 4.92
CA VAL A 174 7.13 -10.05 6.15
C VAL A 174 6.50 -11.43 5.95
N SER A 175 6.31 -11.85 4.70
CA SER A 175 5.71 -13.14 4.32
C SER A 175 6.43 -13.77 3.12
N PRO A 176 7.75 -14.01 3.22
CA PRO A 176 8.54 -14.50 2.10
C PRO A 176 8.05 -15.86 1.60
N GLY A 177 8.03 -16.02 0.26
CA GLY A 177 7.55 -17.24 -0.40
C GLY A 177 6.02 -17.38 -0.45
N ARG A 178 5.27 -16.60 0.33
CA ARG A 178 3.80 -16.59 0.33
C ARG A 178 3.24 -15.38 -0.42
N LYS A 179 3.94 -14.26 -0.40
CA LYS A 179 3.51 -12.98 -0.99
C LYS A 179 4.59 -12.39 -1.90
N GLU A 180 4.15 -11.66 -2.92
CA GLU A 180 5.02 -11.00 -3.89
C GLU A 180 4.80 -9.47 -3.89
N ASP A 181 3.75 -8.99 -3.25
CA ASP A 181 3.38 -7.56 -3.19
C ASP A 181 4.21 -6.78 -2.16
N PRO A 182 4.47 -5.50 -2.42
CA PRO A 182 4.20 -4.75 -3.65
C PRO A 182 5.26 -5.06 -4.73
N ALA A 183 4.85 -5.74 -5.79
CA ALA A 183 5.74 -6.10 -6.88
C ALA A 183 6.23 -4.85 -7.64
N TYR A 184 7.51 -4.83 -8.02
CA TYR A 184 8.12 -3.72 -8.76
C TYR A 184 7.96 -2.34 -8.09
N PHE A 185 7.85 -2.29 -6.76
CA PHE A 185 7.77 -1.02 -6.05
C PHE A 185 9.14 -0.30 -6.09
N PRO A 186 9.18 1.02 -6.36
CA PRO A 186 10.43 1.75 -6.47
C PRO A 186 11.02 2.11 -5.09
N TRP A 187 11.52 1.09 -4.38
CA TRP A 187 12.07 1.23 -3.01
C TRP A 187 13.19 2.26 -2.90
N TRP A 188 14.03 2.38 -3.93
CA TRP A 188 15.09 3.37 -3.97
C TRP A 188 14.54 4.79 -3.86
N MET A 189 13.46 5.08 -4.59
CA MET A 189 12.81 6.38 -4.59
C MET A 189 12.17 6.69 -3.22
N LEU A 190 11.47 5.71 -2.62
CA LEU A 190 10.91 5.90 -1.28
C LEU A 190 12.01 6.14 -0.25
N ARG A 191 13.12 5.43 -0.31
CA ARG A 191 14.25 5.60 0.61
C ARG A 191 14.90 6.97 0.48
N ASP A 192 15.10 7.46 -0.73
CA ASP A 192 15.62 8.81 -0.97
C ASP A 192 14.70 9.89 -0.36
N MET A 193 13.38 9.71 -0.47
CA MET A 193 12.41 10.62 0.12
C MET A 193 12.39 10.60 1.65
N LEU A 194 12.69 9.47 2.25
CA LEU A 194 12.71 9.31 3.71
C LEU A 194 14.03 9.75 4.34
N THR A 195 15.09 9.99 3.55
CA THR A 195 16.33 10.59 4.05
C THR A 195 16.15 12.09 4.30
N ALA A 196 16.69 12.60 5.40
CA ALA A 196 16.37 13.92 5.98
C ALA A 196 16.65 15.14 5.08
N GLU A 197 17.30 14.98 3.94
CA GLU A 197 17.62 16.07 3.00
C GLU A 197 16.46 16.40 2.04
N HIS A 198 15.49 15.50 1.87
CA HIS A 198 14.32 15.68 1.00
C HIS A 198 13.03 15.73 1.81
N ARG A 199 12.89 16.66 2.74
CA ARG A 199 11.57 17.03 3.28
C ARG A 199 10.81 17.76 2.17
N VAL A 200 9.87 17.04 1.61
CA VAL A 200 9.26 17.23 0.31
C VAL A 200 8.26 18.38 0.32
N ASP A 201 8.74 19.60 0.10
CA ASP A 201 7.89 20.68 -0.43
C ASP A 201 7.94 20.74 -1.98
N ASP A 202 8.90 20.05 -2.61
CA ASP A 202 9.07 20.01 -4.06
C ASP A 202 9.14 18.58 -4.59
N LEU A 203 8.08 18.14 -5.28
CA LEU A 203 7.98 16.87 -5.98
C LEU A 203 8.32 16.97 -7.47
N SER A 204 8.96 18.07 -7.91
CA SER A 204 9.29 18.30 -9.32
C SER A 204 10.14 17.20 -9.95
N TRP A 205 11.00 16.56 -9.13
CA TRP A 205 11.87 15.46 -9.54
C TRP A 205 11.11 14.16 -9.89
N LEU A 206 9.85 13.98 -9.42
CA LEU A 206 9.01 12.84 -9.82
C LEU A 206 8.62 12.90 -11.30
N LYS A 207 8.65 14.08 -11.93
CA LYS A 207 8.34 14.27 -13.35
C LYS A 207 9.47 13.86 -14.29
N GLU A 208 10.69 13.65 -13.78
CA GLU A 208 11.85 13.24 -14.59
C GLU A 208 11.84 11.73 -14.94
N TYR A 209 10.89 10.96 -14.42
CA TYR A 209 10.79 9.51 -14.61
C TYR A 209 9.67 9.07 -15.57
N ASP A 210 9.03 9.98 -16.28
CA ASP A 210 8.04 9.69 -17.35
C ASP A 210 8.72 9.31 -18.70
N GLY A 211 9.96 8.80 -18.67
CA GLY A 211 10.74 8.37 -19.82
C GLY A 211 10.83 6.86 -19.99
#